data_1b88326e8d404b5adfed96173f40e704
#
_entry.id   1b88326e8d404b5adfed96173f40e704
#
_cell.length_a   1.000
_cell.length_b   1.000
_cell.length_c   1.000
_cell.angle_alpha   90.00
_cell.angle_beta   90.00
_cell.angle_gamma   90.00
#
_symmetry.space_group_name_H-M   'P 1'
#
loop_
_entity.id
_entity.type
_entity.pdbx_description
1 polymer ?
#
loop_
_entity_poly.entity_id
_entity_poly.type
_entity_poly.pdbx_seq_one_letter_code
_entity_poly.pdbx_strand_id
1 'polypeptide(L)'
;MTYLDNGATSFHKPQAVSAAMRCALENCANPGRGGYTAAMAAAKTVLRCRQRAGELFRCSPEQVVFTHNCTHGLNIAIESLVKPGGRVVISGFEHNAVTRPLYARKAKVTVAGRKLFD
;
A
#
# COMPACT_ATOMS: atom_id res chain seq x y z
N MET A 1 -14.49 22.40 11.77
CA MET A 1 -15.04 21.04 11.54
C MET A 1 -14.02 20.03 12.07
N THR A 2 -14.44 19.13 12.94
CA THR A 2 -13.58 18.05 13.44
C THR A 2 -13.75 16.83 12.52
N TYR A 3 -12.64 16.33 11.94
CA TYR A 3 -12.64 15.15 11.08
C TYR A 3 -12.02 13.98 11.84
N LEU A 4 -12.77 12.91 12.06
CA LEU A 4 -12.37 11.75 12.86
C LEU A 4 -12.20 10.47 12.04
N ASP A 5 -12.30 10.53 10.71
CA ASP A 5 -12.23 9.36 9.83
C ASP A 5 -10.91 9.29 9.04
N ASN A 6 -9.80 9.75 9.63
CA ASN A 6 -8.49 9.69 9.00
C ASN A 6 -8.00 8.24 8.75
N GLY A 7 -8.56 7.26 9.45
CA GLY A 7 -8.29 5.84 9.22
C GLY A 7 -8.77 5.35 7.85
N ALA A 8 -9.88 5.90 7.34
CA ALA A 8 -10.37 5.61 6.00
C ALA A 8 -9.58 6.38 4.93
N THR A 9 -9.40 7.68 5.13
CA THR A 9 -8.56 8.55 4.29
C THR A 9 -8.18 9.84 5.01
N SER A 10 -6.97 10.34 4.76
CA SER A 10 -6.56 11.64 5.29
C SER A 10 -7.32 12.78 4.60
N PHE A 11 -8.08 13.58 5.34
CA PHE A 11 -8.80 14.74 4.78
C PHE A 11 -7.84 15.92 4.56
N HIS A 12 -7.16 16.34 5.62
CA HIS A 12 -6.16 17.42 5.52
C HIS A 12 -4.81 16.86 5.11
N LYS A 13 -4.41 17.16 3.87
CA LYS A 13 -3.09 16.78 3.37
C LYS A 13 -2.09 17.93 3.57
N PRO A 14 -0.85 17.65 3.99
CA PRO A 14 0.20 18.69 4.06
C PRO A 14 0.38 19.37 2.71
N GLN A 15 0.67 20.69 2.71
CA GLN A 15 0.91 21.43 1.48
C GLN A 15 2.03 20.84 0.62
N ALA A 16 3.04 20.25 1.27
CA ALA A 16 4.14 19.56 0.57
C ALA A 16 3.64 18.42 -0.36
N VAL A 17 2.53 17.74 -0.01
CA VAL A 17 1.97 16.68 -0.85
C VAL A 17 1.41 17.25 -2.15
N SER A 18 0.59 18.30 -2.07
CA SER A 18 0.01 18.93 -3.27
C SER A 18 1.09 19.60 -4.14
N ALA A 19 2.10 20.22 -3.53
CA ALA A 19 3.23 20.79 -4.23
C ALA A 19 4.05 19.73 -4.97
N ALA A 20 4.34 18.60 -4.33
CA ALA A 20 5.07 17.48 -4.95
C ALA A 20 4.29 16.86 -6.11
N MET A 21 2.97 16.68 -5.95
CA MET A 21 2.11 16.16 -7.02
C MET A 21 2.11 17.11 -8.25
N ARG A 22 1.97 18.41 -8.03
CA ARG A 22 2.01 19.41 -9.09
C ARG A 22 3.37 19.39 -9.81
N CYS A 23 4.45 19.41 -9.05
CA CYS A 23 5.81 19.34 -9.60
C CYS A 23 6.01 18.06 -10.46
N ALA A 24 5.49 16.92 -10.02
CA ALA A 24 5.58 15.69 -10.80
C ALA A 24 4.75 15.75 -12.08
N LEU A 25 3.54 16.30 -12.04
CA LEU A 25 2.70 16.48 -13.24
C LEU A 25 3.34 17.38 -14.29
N GLU A 26 4.03 18.44 -13.86
CA GLU A 26 4.64 19.41 -14.75
C GLU A 26 6.00 18.96 -15.32
N ASN A 27 6.77 18.14 -14.58
CA ASN A 27 8.16 17.87 -14.87
C ASN A 27 8.54 16.40 -15.10
N CYS A 28 7.63 15.45 -14.81
CA CYS A 28 7.93 14.03 -14.91
C CYS A 28 7.28 13.38 -16.14
N ALA A 29 8.06 12.50 -16.79
CA ALA A 29 7.57 11.62 -17.83
C ALA A 29 7.64 10.15 -17.37
N ASN A 30 7.66 9.18 -18.29
CA ASN A 30 7.70 7.76 -17.94
C ASN A 30 9.04 7.39 -17.27
N PRO A 31 9.05 6.92 -16.02
CA PRO A 31 10.29 6.61 -15.28
C PRO A 31 11.04 5.38 -15.80
N GLY A 32 10.42 4.55 -16.64
CA GLY A 32 11.00 3.28 -17.12
C GLY A 32 11.54 3.31 -18.55
N ARG A 33 11.37 4.41 -19.29
CA ARG A 33 11.73 4.45 -20.72
C ARG A 33 12.38 5.78 -21.11
N GLY A 34 13.71 5.77 -21.22
CA GLY A 34 14.49 6.87 -21.76
C GLY A 34 15.44 7.52 -20.78
N GLY A 35 16.52 8.10 -21.33
CA GLY A 35 17.55 8.82 -20.58
C GLY A 35 17.37 10.35 -20.61
N TYR A 36 16.25 10.88 -21.11
CA TYR A 36 16.02 12.32 -21.17
C TYR A 36 15.56 12.88 -19.80
N THR A 37 15.74 14.18 -19.62
CA THR A 37 15.61 14.86 -18.32
C THR A 37 14.33 14.54 -17.58
N ALA A 38 13.16 14.58 -18.25
CA ALA A 38 11.88 14.34 -17.60
C ALA A 38 11.69 12.88 -17.15
N ALA A 39 12.21 11.90 -17.92
CA ALA A 39 12.19 10.48 -17.52
C ALA A 39 13.13 10.24 -16.33
N MET A 40 14.31 10.86 -16.33
CA MET A 40 15.25 10.77 -15.21
C MET A 40 14.73 11.44 -13.95
N ALA A 41 13.99 12.55 -14.06
CA ALA A 41 13.32 13.20 -12.94
C ALA A 41 12.26 12.29 -12.32
N ALA A 42 11.45 11.64 -13.14
CA ALA A 42 10.48 10.65 -12.70
C ALA A 42 11.14 9.44 -12.01
N ALA A 43 12.18 8.87 -12.59
CA ALA A 43 12.93 7.75 -12.01
C ALA A 43 13.53 8.10 -10.65
N LYS A 44 14.15 9.29 -10.53
CA LYS A 44 14.68 9.80 -9.25
C LYS A 44 13.58 9.97 -8.20
N THR A 45 12.39 10.45 -8.59
CA THR A 45 11.25 10.62 -7.68
C THR A 45 10.80 9.27 -7.14
N VAL A 46 10.61 8.27 -8.00
CA VAL A 46 10.25 6.91 -7.59
C VAL A 46 11.31 6.30 -6.66
N LEU A 47 12.60 6.43 -7.00
CA LEU A 47 13.69 5.91 -6.18
C LEU A 47 13.71 6.58 -4.79
N ARG A 48 13.59 7.90 -4.72
CA ARG A 48 13.51 8.63 -3.44
C ARG A 48 12.34 8.15 -2.58
N CYS A 49 11.16 7.94 -3.17
CA CYS A 49 10.01 7.42 -2.43
C CYS A 49 10.30 6.03 -1.86
N ARG A 50 10.92 5.14 -2.64
CA ARG A 50 11.34 3.80 -2.14
C ARG A 50 12.36 3.90 -1.02
N GLN A 51 13.37 4.77 -1.16
CA GLN A 51 14.38 5.00 -0.12
C GLN A 51 13.73 5.47 1.19
N ARG A 52 12.84 6.48 1.14
CA ARG A 52 12.14 6.99 2.32
C ARG A 52 11.22 5.96 2.97
N ALA A 53 10.51 5.17 2.17
CA ALA A 53 9.73 4.06 2.68
C ALA A 53 10.62 2.97 3.29
N GLY A 54 11.75 2.64 2.65
CA GLY A 54 12.74 1.70 3.18
C GLY A 54 13.33 2.14 4.53
N GLU A 55 13.68 3.42 4.67
CA GLU A 55 14.11 4.02 5.94
C GLU A 55 13.03 3.86 7.03
N LEU A 56 11.76 4.19 6.71
CA LEU A 56 10.64 4.11 7.65
C LEU A 56 10.36 2.68 8.11
N PHE A 57 10.34 1.72 7.16
CA PHE A 57 10.03 0.32 7.44
C PHE A 57 11.25 -0.56 7.70
N ARG A 58 12.46 0.01 7.71
CA ARG A 58 13.74 -0.70 7.93
C ARG A 58 13.94 -1.86 6.96
N CYS A 59 13.67 -1.61 5.68
CA CYS A 59 13.88 -2.56 4.59
C CYS A 59 14.63 -1.91 3.43
N SER A 60 15.16 -2.74 2.53
CA SER A 60 15.83 -2.26 1.32
C SER A 60 14.82 -1.56 0.37
N PRO A 61 15.20 -0.47 -0.31
CA PRO A 61 14.34 0.20 -1.29
C PRO A 61 13.80 -0.73 -2.39
N GLU A 62 14.52 -1.78 -2.74
CA GLU A 62 14.12 -2.80 -3.72
C GLU A 62 12.96 -3.67 -3.23
N GLN A 63 12.75 -3.75 -1.90
CA GLN A 63 11.64 -4.47 -1.29
C GLN A 63 10.35 -3.63 -1.22
N VAL A 64 10.43 -2.35 -1.58
CA VAL A 64 9.26 -1.46 -1.60
C VAL A 64 8.57 -1.52 -2.95
N VAL A 65 7.32 -1.96 -2.96
CA VAL A 65 6.47 -2.03 -4.15
C VAL A 65 5.28 -1.10 -3.99
N PHE A 66 5.06 -0.25 -4.99
CA PHE A 66 3.88 0.63 -5.02
C PHE A 66 2.68 -0.11 -5.59
N THR A 67 1.54 0.06 -4.96
CA THR A 67 0.26 -0.47 -5.41
C THR A 67 -0.77 0.66 -5.52
N HIS A 68 -1.88 0.43 -6.21
CA HIS A 68 -2.92 1.45 -6.39
C HIS A 68 -3.58 1.85 -5.05
N ASN A 69 -3.71 0.90 -4.14
CA ASN A 69 -4.30 1.10 -2.81
C ASN A 69 -3.96 -0.11 -1.90
N CYS A 70 -4.34 -0.01 -0.63
CA CYS A 70 -4.14 -1.08 0.35
C CYS A 70 -4.83 -2.39 -0.06
N THR A 71 -6.04 -2.34 -0.62
CA THR A 71 -6.75 -3.53 -1.11
C THR A 71 -5.94 -4.28 -2.15
N HIS A 72 -5.34 -3.58 -3.11
CA HIS A 72 -4.49 -4.19 -4.14
C HIS A 72 -3.24 -4.81 -3.51
N GLY A 73 -2.58 -4.12 -2.59
CA GLY A 73 -1.42 -4.65 -1.87
C GLY A 73 -1.74 -5.91 -1.08
N LEU A 74 -2.86 -5.91 -0.33
CA LEU A 74 -3.32 -7.07 0.43
C LEU A 74 -3.67 -8.26 -0.46
N ASN A 75 -4.32 -8.04 -1.61
CA ASN A 75 -4.60 -9.12 -2.56
C ASN A 75 -3.31 -9.75 -3.08
N ILE A 76 -2.33 -8.94 -3.52
CA ILE A 76 -1.02 -9.44 -3.96
C ILE A 76 -0.37 -10.28 -2.85
N ALA A 77 -0.32 -9.77 -1.62
CA ALA A 77 0.29 -10.47 -0.50
C ALA A 77 -0.41 -11.79 -0.18
N ILE A 78 -1.75 -11.79 -0.09
CA ILE A 78 -2.53 -12.99 0.23
C ILE A 78 -2.40 -14.01 -0.90
N GLU A 79 -2.50 -13.60 -2.16
CA GLU A 79 -2.35 -14.50 -3.30
C GLU A 79 -0.96 -15.12 -3.39
N SER A 80 0.07 -14.38 -3.01
CA SER A 80 1.46 -14.87 -3.04
C SER A 80 1.79 -15.78 -1.87
N LEU A 81 1.29 -15.50 -0.66
CA LEU A 81 1.69 -16.17 0.57
C LEU A 81 0.75 -17.31 0.99
N VAL A 82 -0.55 -17.19 0.70
CA VAL A 82 -1.56 -18.16 1.12
C VAL A 82 -1.80 -19.18 0.02
N LYS A 83 -1.38 -20.42 0.25
CA LYS A 83 -1.70 -21.53 -0.67
C LYS A 83 -3.20 -21.82 -0.66
N PRO A 84 -3.79 -22.27 -1.79
CA PRO A 84 -5.18 -22.74 -1.80
C PRO A 84 -5.44 -23.77 -0.70
N GLY A 85 -6.49 -23.58 0.10
CA GLY A 85 -6.81 -24.42 1.24
C GLY A 85 -5.88 -24.25 2.45
N GLY A 86 -4.92 -23.32 2.40
CA GLY A 86 -3.99 -23.05 3.50
C GLY A 86 -4.69 -22.54 4.77
N ARG A 87 -4.05 -22.71 5.93
CA ARG A 87 -4.57 -22.23 7.22
C ARG A 87 -4.10 -20.80 7.49
N VAL A 88 -5.03 -19.95 7.90
CA VAL A 88 -4.77 -18.53 8.21
C VAL A 88 -5.51 -18.16 9.49
N VAL A 89 -4.87 -17.39 10.33
CA VAL A 89 -5.49 -16.78 11.51
C VAL A 89 -5.68 -15.29 11.22
N ILE A 90 -6.89 -14.78 11.47
CA ILE A 90 -7.22 -13.36 11.30
C ILE A 90 -7.87 -12.82 12.58
N SER A 91 -7.92 -11.51 12.73
CA SER A 91 -8.71 -10.87 13.79
C SER A 91 -10.21 -10.88 13.45
N GLY A 92 -11.06 -10.64 14.45
CA GLY A 92 -12.51 -10.45 14.25
C GLY A 92 -12.88 -9.12 13.57
N PHE A 93 -11.91 -8.23 13.33
CA PHE A 93 -12.10 -6.86 12.84
C PHE A 93 -11.54 -6.62 11.44
N GLU A 94 -11.23 -7.70 10.72
CA GLU A 94 -10.62 -7.57 9.40
C GLU A 94 -11.54 -6.92 8.37
N HIS A 95 -10.93 -6.06 7.56
CA HIS A 95 -11.60 -5.45 6.42
C HIS A 95 -11.83 -6.49 5.30
N ASN A 96 -12.85 -6.26 4.46
CA ASN A 96 -13.17 -7.10 3.30
C ASN A 96 -11.97 -7.31 2.33
N ALA A 97 -11.02 -6.40 2.30
CA ALA A 97 -9.78 -6.53 1.52
C ALA A 97 -8.91 -7.72 1.96
N VAL A 98 -9.08 -8.20 3.21
CA VAL A 98 -8.42 -9.40 3.74
C VAL A 98 -9.31 -10.63 3.57
N THR A 99 -10.57 -10.54 4.01
CA THR A 99 -11.46 -11.71 4.08
C THR A 99 -11.83 -12.27 2.70
N ARG A 100 -12.17 -11.38 1.74
CA ARG A 100 -12.58 -11.82 0.40
C ARG A 100 -11.53 -12.64 -0.35
N PRO A 101 -10.26 -12.21 -0.48
CA PRO A 101 -9.25 -13.03 -1.15
C PRO A 101 -8.94 -14.33 -0.41
N LEU A 102 -9.03 -14.38 0.92
CA LEU A 102 -8.89 -15.61 1.69
C LEU A 102 -9.99 -16.62 1.36
N TYR A 103 -11.25 -16.16 1.29
CA TYR A 103 -12.36 -17.02 0.87
C TYR A 103 -12.23 -17.49 -0.59
N ALA A 104 -11.83 -16.60 -1.50
CA ALA A 104 -11.59 -16.97 -2.90
C ALA A 104 -10.52 -18.06 -3.04
N ARG A 105 -9.50 -18.06 -2.18
CA ARG A 105 -8.48 -19.10 -2.11
C ARG A 105 -8.90 -20.34 -1.32
N LYS A 106 -10.16 -20.40 -0.86
CA LYS A 106 -10.67 -21.49 0.01
C LYS A 106 -9.78 -21.73 1.23
N ALA A 107 -9.19 -20.67 1.79
CA ALA A 107 -8.36 -20.76 2.98
C ALA A 107 -9.18 -21.22 4.18
N LYS A 108 -8.55 -22.03 5.04
CA LYS A 108 -9.13 -22.44 6.33
C LYS A 108 -8.88 -21.32 7.34
N VAL A 109 -9.85 -20.42 7.48
CA VAL A 109 -9.73 -19.22 8.30
C VAL A 109 -10.13 -19.52 9.74
N THR A 110 -9.25 -19.20 10.69
CA THR A 110 -9.54 -19.15 12.12
C THR A 110 -9.60 -17.69 12.56
N VAL A 111 -10.67 -17.29 13.22
CA VAL A 111 -10.82 -15.93 13.77
C VAL A 111 -10.38 -15.93 15.22
N ALA A 112 -9.34 -15.13 15.53
CA ALA A 112 -8.86 -14.90 16.88
C ALA A 112 -9.48 -13.62 17.44
N GLY A 113 -10.03 -13.65 18.65
CA GLY A 113 -10.68 -12.51 19.30
C GLY A 113 -12.00 -12.15 18.62
N ARG A 114 -13.12 -12.58 19.18
CA ARG A 114 -14.45 -12.30 18.60
C ARG A 114 -15.12 -11.08 19.16
N LYS A 115 -14.60 -10.50 20.26
CA LYS A 115 -15.23 -9.38 20.94
C LYS A 115 -14.21 -8.26 21.19
N LEU A 116 -14.68 -7.02 21.00
CA LEU A 116 -13.88 -5.82 21.28
C LEU A 116 -13.77 -5.57 22.79
N PHE A 117 -14.76 -6.09 23.54
CA PHE A 117 -14.92 -5.91 24.99
C PHE A 117 -15.39 -7.24 25.57
N ASP A 118 -14.49 -8.03 26.10
CA ASP A 118 -14.72 -9.10 27.09
C ASP A 118 -14.03 -8.71 28.38
#